data_6a9e47971e21f1ded4a5694f2bfd061d
#
_entry.id   6a9e47971e21f1ded4a5694f2bfd061d
#
_cell.length_a   1.000
_cell.length_b   1.000
_cell.length_c   1.000
_cell.angle_alpha   90.00
_cell.angle_beta   90.00
_cell.angle_gamma   90.00
#
_symmetry.space_group_name_H-M   'P 1'
#
loop_
_entity.id
_entity.type
_entity.pdbx_description
1 polymer ?
#
loop_
_entity_poly.entity_id
_entity_poly.type
_entity_poly.pdbx_seq_one_letter_code
_entity_poly.pdbx_strand_id
1 'polypeptide(L)'
;RIVGLGSDERFDSPDPARLAAAKEATLEFLELSASIGGRGVKVKPDSFHVGVDRQRTIDQIGRSLGELAPAAADLGQELRLEVHGQCADPAIIKRIMEIADHPAVVVCWNSNPRDLRGRGFRRHYDLLRPHFGGTVHVRELGDTRYPSADLLRLLMRDGYAGMVLLEAHTPPPRHRVSGLANQVAMADAMCVDQRYERAGPTTPVQIVPRRRSPKMIDVRADGELVATVRLGAGERTPTVFPLNAPGGRLVIRAFPFERRVGESIDHPHHRGLWFAHGDVDGHDFWHDEACRIEVRETVIDGDTIRFTADWLADGRLLAVESRSMRFTATPSRRRIDVAIKLTPVADELTLGDTKEGAFALRLAPTLRVQGPQALGRLENAEGLIDGDCWGRRSKSMVAEGPIDGRLVRVEVVDADQNPQHPTWWHARQYGLLAANPFGRRAFEGRGESGAMTITQASPLRLGYAVNLQAGLGSGAEGV
;
A
#
# COMPACT_ATOMS: atom_id res chain seq x y z
N ARG A 1 -28.16 -8.96 6.09
CA ARG A 1 -29.13 -8.13 5.33
C ARG A 1 -29.03 -8.48 3.85
N ILE A 2 -30.17 -8.77 3.20
CA ILE A 2 -30.25 -8.97 1.75
C ILE A 2 -30.38 -7.59 1.11
N VAL A 3 -29.53 -7.28 0.11
CA VAL A 3 -29.52 -5.97 -0.56
C VAL A 3 -30.30 -6.00 -1.88
N GLY A 4 -30.46 -7.20 -2.44
CA GLY A 4 -31.13 -7.44 -3.71
C GLY A 4 -30.80 -8.84 -4.23
N LEU A 5 -31.35 -9.17 -5.37
CA LEU A 5 -31.09 -10.42 -6.06
C LEU A 5 -30.27 -10.19 -7.34
N GLY A 6 -29.43 -11.17 -7.69
CA GLY A 6 -28.80 -11.24 -9.00
C GLY A 6 -29.54 -12.24 -9.85
N SER A 7 -30.03 -11.84 -11.02
CA SER A 7 -30.55 -12.73 -12.03
C SER A 7 -29.58 -12.87 -13.21
N ASP A 8 -29.85 -13.86 -14.07
CA ASP A 8 -29.12 -14.00 -15.34
C ASP A 8 -30.03 -13.58 -16.52
N GLU A 9 -31.13 -12.86 -16.22
CA GLU A 9 -32.07 -12.40 -17.23
C GLU A 9 -31.48 -11.34 -18.15
N ARG A 10 -31.80 -11.47 -19.45
CA ARG A 10 -31.21 -10.71 -20.56
C ARG A 10 -32.29 -10.30 -21.53
N PHE A 11 -32.15 -9.12 -22.09
CA PHE A 11 -33.13 -8.57 -23.03
C PHE A 11 -32.56 -8.40 -24.45
N ASP A 12 -31.44 -9.05 -24.75
CA ASP A 12 -30.71 -8.99 -26.03
C ASP A 12 -31.25 -9.99 -27.08
N SER A 13 -32.03 -11.00 -26.68
CA SER A 13 -32.47 -12.05 -27.57
C SER A 13 -33.32 -11.54 -28.75
N PRO A 14 -33.01 -11.91 -30.01
CA PRO A 14 -33.87 -11.62 -31.14
C PRO A 14 -35.12 -12.48 -31.23
N ASP A 15 -35.22 -13.52 -30.41
CA ASP A 15 -36.39 -14.39 -30.30
C ASP A 15 -37.43 -13.77 -29.36
N PRO A 16 -38.63 -13.42 -29.87
CA PRO A 16 -39.69 -12.79 -29.06
C PRO A 16 -40.18 -13.64 -27.87
N ALA A 17 -40.16 -14.96 -28.00
CA ALA A 17 -40.60 -15.86 -26.93
C ALA A 17 -39.59 -15.85 -25.78
N ARG A 18 -38.29 -15.89 -26.07
CA ARG A 18 -37.23 -15.77 -25.08
C ARG A 18 -37.22 -14.41 -24.41
N LEU A 19 -37.44 -13.33 -25.18
CA LEU A 19 -37.56 -12.00 -24.63
C LEU A 19 -38.73 -11.84 -23.65
N ALA A 20 -39.89 -12.39 -24.02
CA ALA A 20 -41.08 -12.41 -23.16
C ALA A 20 -40.83 -13.19 -21.85
N ALA A 21 -40.25 -14.39 -21.95
CA ALA A 21 -39.89 -15.19 -20.79
C ALA A 21 -38.91 -14.48 -19.84
N ALA A 22 -37.88 -13.80 -20.37
CA ALA A 22 -36.92 -13.02 -19.57
C ALA A 22 -37.61 -11.86 -18.83
N LYS A 23 -38.58 -11.20 -19.45
CA LYS A 23 -39.39 -10.15 -18.81
C LYS A 23 -40.25 -10.72 -17.66
N GLU A 24 -40.93 -11.82 -17.90
CA GLU A 24 -41.77 -12.51 -16.90
C GLU A 24 -40.92 -12.96 -15.69
N ALA A 25 -39.82 -13.66 -15.93
CA ALA A 25 -38.88 -14.05 -14.88
C ALA A 25 -38.33 -12.84 -14.10
N THR A 26 -38.08 -11.73 -14.76
CA THR A 26 -37.62 -10.51 -14.08
C THR A 26 -38.68 -9.96 -13.12
N LEU A 27 -39.95 -10.01 -13.48
CA LEU A 27 -41.07 -9.61 -12.59
C LEU A 27 -41.11 -10.52 -11.36
N GLU A 28 -40.99 -11.84 -11.54
CA GLU A 28 -40.94 -12.80 -10.41
C GLU A 28 -39.74 -12.51 -9.48
N PHE A 29 -38.56 -12.21 -10.04
CA PHE A 29 -37.40 -11.80 -9.24
C PHE A 29 -37.62 -10.49 -8.47
N LEU A 30 -38.33 -9.52 -9.04
CA LEU A 30 -38.68 -8.26 -8.37
C LEU A 30 -39.63 -8.50 -7.19
N GLU A 31 -40.66 -9.31 -7.36
CA GLU A 31 -41.61 -9.71 -6.30
C GLU A 31 -40.86 -10.48 -5.20
N LEU A 32 -40.02 -11.45 -5.56
CA LEU A 32 -39.24 -12.21 -4.60
C LEU A 32 -38.27 -11.28 -3.84
N SER A 33 -37.57 -10.40 -4.52
CA SER A 33 -36.67 -9.43 -3.87
C SER A 33 -37.41 -8.55 -2.87
N ALA A 34 -38.57 -8.05 -3.24
CA ALA A 34 -39.45 -7.26 -2.35
C ALA A 34 -39.86 -8.06 -1.12
N SER A 35 -40.33 -9.32 -1.31
CA SER A 35 -40.84 -10.18 -0.24
C SER A 35 -39.78 -10.51 0.83
N ILE A 36 -38.49 -10.59 0.46
CA ILE A 36 -37.37 -10.89 1.36
C ILE A 36 -36.65 -9.66 1.88
N GLY A 37 -37.17 -8.46 1.59
CA GLY A 37 -36.59 -7.17 2.05
C GLY A 37 -35.38 -6.70 1.25
N GLY A 38 -35.19 -7.22 0.04
CA GLY A 38 -34.26 -6.68 -0.96
C GLY A 38 -34.75 -5.35 -1.54
N ARG A 39 -33.88 -4.66 -2.30
CA ARG A 39 -34.20 -3.37 -2.89
C ARG A 39 -33.90 -3.29 -4.39
N GLY A 40 -33.71 -4.42 -5.05
CA GLY A 40 -33.53 -4.43 -6.48
C GLY A 40 -33.07 -5.78 -7.03
N VAL A 41 -33.16 -5.88 -8.34
CA VAL A 41 -32.76 -7.07 -9.11
C VAL A 41 -31.72 -6.66 -10.16
N LYS A 42 -30.60 -7.35 -10.16
CA LYS A 42 -29.56 -7.19 -11.20
C LYS A 42 -29.96 -8.00 -12.43
N VAL A 43 -29.90 -7.35 -13.61
CA VAL A 43 -30.10 -7.92 -14.94
C VAL A 43 -28.92 -7.60 -15.85
N LYS A 44 -28.75 -8.35 -16.95
CA LYS A 44 -27.61 -8.20 -17.86
C LYS A 44 -28.00 -7.67 -19.22
N PRO A 45 -27.21 -6.81 -19.88
CA PRO A 45 -27.42 -6.41 -21.27
C PRO A 45 -26.89 -7.45 -22.27
N ASP A 46 -25.83 -8.13 -21.92
CA ASP A 46 -25.04 -9.19 -22.55
C ASP A 46 -24.63 -9.01 -24.00
N SER A 47 -25.34 -9.60 -25.02
CA SER A 47 -24.68 -9.94 -26.27
C SER A 47 -25.27 -9.24 -27.48
N PHE A 48 -24.44 -9.11 -28.53
CA PHE A 48 -24.91 -8.80 -29.86
C PHE A 48 -25.00 -10.08 -30.70
N HIS A 49 -26.13 -10.32 -31.37
CA HIS A 49 -26.39 -11.52 -32.15
C HIS A 49 -25.97 -11.32 -33.63
N VAL A 50 -25.43 -12.38 -34.22
CA VAL A 50 -25.05 -12.36 -35.64
C VAL A 50 -26.28 -12.11 -36.52
N GLY A 51 -26.17 -11.19 -37.48
CA GLY A 51 -27.26 -10.83 -38.36
C GLY A 51 -28.30 -9.86 -37.78
N VAL A 52 -28.12 -9.43 -36.52
CA VAL A 52 -28.97 -8.40 -35.87
C VAL A 52 -28.19 -7.08 -35.78
N ASP A 53 -28.83 -6.01 -36.18
CA ASP A 53 -28.25 -4.68 -36.04
C ASP A 53 -28.02 -4.34 -34.57
N ARG A 54 -26.83 -3.80 -34.25
CA ARG A 54 -26.43 -3.50 -32.87
C ARG A 54 -27.33 -2.44 -32.22
N GLN A 55 -27.75 -1.43 -32.99
CA GLN A 55 -28.61 -0.38 -32.48
C GLN A 55 -29.98 -0.92 -32.14
N ARG A 56 -30.50 -1.84 -32.95
CA ARG A 56 -31.76 -2.54 -32.67
C ARG A 56 -31.73 -3.33 -31.36
N THR A 57 -30.60 -4.00 -31.07
CA THR A 57 -30.40 -4.71 -29.79
C THR A 57 -30.37 -3.71 -28.61
N ILE A 58 -29.62 -2.61 -28.76
CA ILE A 58 -29.53 -1.55 -27.73
C ILE A 58 -30.93 -0.98 -27.44
N ASP A 59 -31.70 -0.65 -28.48
CA ASP A 59 -33.05 -0.13 -28.36
C ASP A 59 -34.00 -1.13 -27.72
N GLN A 60 -33.89 -2.42 -28.04
CA GLN A 60 -34.67 -3.49 -27.44
C GLN A 60 -34.41 -3.63 -25.95
N ILE A 61 -33.15 -3.62 -25.54
CA ILE A 61 -32.76 -3.71 -24.12
C ILE A 61 -33.34 -2.51 -23.35
N GLY A 62 -33.11 -1.29 -23.85
CA GLY A 62 -33.61 -0.07 -23.22
C GLY A 62 -35.13 -0.04 -23.08
N ARG A 63 -35.88 -0.39 -24.15
CA ARG A 63 -37.35 -0.48 -24.12
C ARG A 63 -37.84 -1.56 -23.14
N SER A 64 -37.19 -2.73 -23.10
CA SER A 64 -37.56 -3.79 -22.17
C SER A 64 -37.42 -3.38 -20.72
N LEU A 65 -36.34 -2.67 -20.39
CA LEU A 65 -36.13 -2.10 -19.04
C LEU A 65 -37.20 -1.03 -18.73
N GLY A 66 -37.48 -0.12 -19.67
CA GLY A 66 -38.53 0.90 -19.52
C GLY A 66 -39.92 0.30 -19.30
N GLU A 67 -40.26 -0.80 -19.99
CA GLU A 67 -41.54 -1.52 -19.83
C GLU A 67 -41.67 -2.20 -18.44
N LEU A 68 -40.55 -2.67 -17.86
CA LEU A 68 -40.53 -3.31 -16.54
C LEU A 68 -40.42 -2.32 -15.38
N ALA A 69 -39.97 -1.14 -15.65
CA ALA A 69 -39.64 -0.12 -14.66
C ALA A 69 -40.82 0.31 -13.77
N PRO A 70 -42.06 0.48 -14.28
CA PRO A 70 -43.21 0.80 -13.42
C PRO A 70 -43.48 -0.26 -12.37
N ALA A 71 -43.44 -1.56 -12.74
CA ALA A 71 -43.63 -2.66 -11.80
C ALA A 71 -42.50 -2.69 -10.73
N ALA A 72 -41.28 -2.43 -11.12
CA ALA A 72 -40.16 -2.28 -10.18
C ALA A 72 -40.40 -1.12 -9.20
N ALA A 73 -40.84 0.02 -9.68
CA ALA A 73 -41.15 1.20 -8.87
C ALA A 73 -42.27 0.95 -7.88
N ASP A 74 -43.37 0.30 -8.32
CA ASP A 74 -44.52 -0.04 -7.48
C ASP A 74 -44.14 -0.99 -6.31
N LEU A 75 -43.13 -1.84 -6.54
CA LEU A 75 -42.58 -2.76 -5.53
C LEU A 75 -41.46 -2.10 -4.69
N GLY A 76 -41.10 -0.82 -4.94
CA GLY A 76 -39.98 -0.15 -4.29
C GLY A 76 -38.62 -0.77 -4.61
N GLN A 77 -38.49 -1.36 -5.81
CA GLN A 77 -37.29 -2.05 -6.29
C GLN A 77 -36.58 -1.24 -7.37
N GLU A 78 -35.28 -1.52 -7.52
CA GLU A 78 -34.46 -1.06 -8.65
C GLU A 78 -34.26 -2.18 -9.67
N LEU A 79 -34.37 -1.87 -10.96
CA LEU A 79 -33.82 -2.69 -12.05
C LEU A 79 -32.37 -2.26 -12.27
N ARG A 80 -31.42 -3.11 -11.89
CA ARG A 80 -29.99 -2.81 -11.88
C ARG A 80 -29.32 -3.39 -13.11
N LEU A 81 -29.16 -2.59 -14.16
CA LEU A 81 -28.45 -3.00 -15.37
C LEU A 81 -26.96 -3.14 -15.07
N GLU A 82 -26.44 -4.36 -15.11
CA GLU A 82 -25.02 -4.63 -14.89
C GLU A 82 -24.18 -4.21 -16.11
N VAL A 83 -23.04 -3.57 -15.89
CA VAL A 83 -22.05 -3.30 -16.93
C VAL A 83 -21.36 -4.62 -17.29
N HIS A 84 -21.95 -5.40 -18.21
CA HIS A 84 -21.58 -6.79 -18.48
C HIS A 84 -21.58 -7.14 -19.98
N GLY A 85 -20.80 -8.17 -20.34
CA GLY A 85 -20.84 -8.81 -21.65
C GLY A 85 -20.29 -7.95 -22.80
N GLN A 86 -20.82 -8.14 -23.98
CA GLN A 86 -20.44 -7.38 -25.19
C GLN A 86 -20.97 -5.93 -25.13
N CYS A 87 -22.05 -5.71 -24.40
CA CYS A 87 -22.66 -4.40 -24.18
C CYS A 87 -22.03 -3.61 -23.03
N ALA A 88 -20.94 -4.09 -22.41
CA ALA A 88 -20.26 -3.43 -21.28
C ALA A 88 -19.53 -2.12 -21.65
N ASP A 89 -19.61 -1.64 -22.88
CA ASP A 89 -19.09 -0.33 -23.24
C ASP A 89 -19.91 0.75 -22.54
N PRO A 90 -19.29 1.64 -21.75
CA PRO A 90 -20.01 2.66 -21.00
C PRO A 90 -20.90 3.58 -21.85
N ALA A 91 -20.53 3.84 -23.12
CA ALA A 91 -21.36 4.62 -24.03
C ALA A 91 -22.63 3.84 -24.44
N ILE A 92 -22.53 2.52 -24.60
CA ILE A 92 -23.69 1.66 -24.88
C ILE A 92 -24.62 1.59 -23.65
N ILE A 93 -24.06 1.37 -22.46
CA ILE A 93 -24.84 1.37 -21.22
C ILE A 93 -25.58 2.70 -21.05
N LYS A 94 -24.89 3.82 -21.22
CA LYS A 94 -25.53 5.15 -21.16
C LYS A 94 -26.70 5.27 -22.16
N ARG A 95 -26.50 4.78 -23.41
CA ARG A 95 -27.56 4.80 -24.41
C ARG A 95 -28.77 3.95 -24.02
N ILE A 96 -28.54 2.77 -23.44
CA ILE A 96 -29.63 1.92 -22.90
C ILE A 96 -30.40 2.67 -21.80
N MET A 97 -29.69 3.34 -20.87
CA MET A 97 -30.31 4.10 -19.79
C MET A 97 -31.16 5.27 -20.32
N GLU A 98 -30.67 5.99 -21.36
CA GLU A 98 -31.41 7.07 -22.03
C GLU A 98 -32.70 6.59 -22.70
N ILE A 99 -32.73 5.34 -23.21
CA ILE A 99 -33.90 4.74 -23.83
C ILE A 99 -34.89 4.24 -22.78
N ALA A 100 -34.39 3.65 -21.69
CA ALA A 100 -35.23 3.18 -20.60
C ALA A 100 -35.91 4.34 -19.87
N ASP A 101 -35.26 5.47 -19.75
CA ASP A 101 -35.72 6.78 -19.23
C ASP A 101 -36.67 6.68 -18.02
N HIS A 102 -36.26 5.93 -17.00
CA HIS A 102 -37.06 5.73 -15.79
C HIS A 102 -36.18 5.65 -14.53
N PRO A 103 -36.57 6.32 -13.42
CA PRO A 103 -35.75 6.37 -12.19
C PRO A 103 -35.56 5.02 -11.48
N ALA A 104 -36.44 4.06 -11.69
CA ALA A 104 -36.26 2.70 -11.15
C ALA A 104 -35.26 1.86 -11.95
N VAL A 105 -34.83 2.30 -13.13
CA VAL A 105 -33.77 1.66 -13.91
C VAL A 105 -32.46 2.34 -13.57
N VAL A 106 -31.49 1.58 -13.06
CA VAL A 106 -30.20 2.09 -12.58
C VAL A 106 -29.05 1.22 -13.06
N VAL A 107 -27.85 1.73 -12.99
CA VAL A 107 -26.64 1.01 -13.36
C VAL A 107 -26.03 0.31 -12.14
N CYS A 108 -25.74 -0.99 -12.28
CA CYS A 108 -24.82 -1.70 -11.43
C CYS A 108 -23.43 -1.67 -12.10
N TRP A 109 -22.55 -0.81 -11.59
CA TRP A 109 -21.17 -0.80 -12.06
C TRP A 109 -20.52 -2.16 -11.78
N ASN A 110 -19.80 -2.72 -12.75
CA ASN A 110 -19.00 -3.91 -12.58
C ASN A 110 -17.57 -3.62 -13.06
N SER A 111 -16.56 -4.04 -12.29
CA SER A 111 -15.15 -3.78 -12.55
C SER A 111 -14.65 -4.58 -13.76
N ASN A 112 -14.66 -3.99 -14.94
CA ASN A 112 -14.29 -4.62 -16.20
C ASN A 112 -12.96 -4.10 -16.74
N PRO A 113 -12.14 -4.95 -17.41
CA PRO A 113 -10.95 -4.47 -18.12
C PRO A 113 -11.25 -3.47 -19.26
N ARG A 114 -12.50 -3.40 -19.74
CA ARG A 114 -12.94 -2.41 -20.74
C ARG A 114 -12.99 -1.00 -20.19
N ASP A 115 -13.23 -0.84 -18.88
CA ASP A 115 -13.26 0.46 -18.21
C ASP A 115 -11.95 1.23 -18.35
N LEU A 116 -10.84 0.48 -18.56
CA LEU A 116 -9.49 1.04 -18.69
C LEU A 116 -9.13 1.44 -20.14
N ARG A 117 -9.98 1.10 -21.13
CA ARG A 117 -9.71 1.33 -22.55
C ARG A 117 -10.30 2.66 -23.03
N GLY A 118 -9.96 3.05 -24.25
CA GLY A 118 -10.54 4.22 -24.93
C GLY A 118 -10.30 5.50 -24.16
N ARG A 119 -11.37 6.10 -23.61
CA ARG A 119 -11.31 7.35 -22.84
C ARG A 119 -10.76 7.19 -21.42
N GLY A 120 -10.56 5.94 -20.97
CA GLY A 120 -10.00 5.59 -19.67
C GLY A 120 -11.00 5.58 -18.53
N PHE A 121 -10.61 4.90 -17.46
CA PHE A 121 -11.42 4.60 -16.29
C PHE A 121 -12.19 5.81 -15.74
N ARG A 122 -11.50 6.93 -15.51
CA ARG A 122 -12.09 8.11 -14.90
C ARG A 122 -13.26 8.69 -15.72
N ARG A 123 -13.09 8.77 -17.04
CA ARG A 123 -14.16 9.31 -17.91
C ARG A 123 -15.35 8.34 -18.04
N HIS A 124 -15.11 7.05 -18.01
CA HIS A 124 -16.15 6.05 -18.00
C HIS A 124 -16.96 6.06 -16.69
N TYR A 125 -16.26 6.20 -15.58
CA TYR A 125 -16.91 6.40 -14.28
C TYR A 125 -17.78 7.67 -14.27
N ASP A 126 -17.23 8.81 -14.64
CA ASP A 126 -17.96 10.08 -14.67
C ASP A 126 -19.19 10.02 -15.61
N LEU A 127 -19.11 9.26 -16.71
CA LEU A 127 -20.20 9.06 -17.66
C LEU A 127 -21.38 8.31 -17.06
N LEU A 128 -21.14 7.28 -16.27
CA LEU A 128 -22.18 6.39 -15.74
C LEU A 128 -22.56 6.73 -14.29
N ARG A 129 -21.74 7.46 -13.56
CA ARG A 129 -21.97 7.79 -12.14
C ARG A 129 -23.36 8.35 -11.82
N PRO A 130 -23.95 9.25 -12.67
CA PRO A 130 -25.30 9.75 -12.45
C PRO A 130 -26.42 8.68 -12.43
N HIS A 131 -26.15 7.51 -13.01
CA HIS A 131 -27.10 6.41 -13.14
C HIS A 131 -26.88 5.29 -12.13
N PHE A 132 -25.86 5.38 -11.24
CA PHE A 132 -25.56 4.30 -10.30
C PHE A 132 -26.69 4.06 -9.33
N GLY A 133 -27.09 2.77 -9.21
CA GLY A 133 -28.05 2.28 -8.25
C GLY A 133 -27.44 1.85 -6.92
N GLY A 134 -28.19 1.08 -6.15
CA GLY A 134 -27.84 0.66 -4.80
C GLY A 134 -26.69 -0.34 -4.69
N THR A 135 -26.13 -0.85 -5.79
CA THR A 135 -25.00 -1.79 -5.77
C THR A 135 -23.93 -1.47 -6.82
N VAL A 136 -22.67 -1.68 -6.41
CA VAL A 136 -21.48 -1.66 -7.27
C VAL A 136 -20.71 -2.95 -7.02
N HIS A 137 -20.26 -3.63 -8.08
CA HIS A 137 -19.43 -4.83 -7.98
C HIS A 137 -17.95 -4.47 -8.13
N VAL A 138 -17.14 -5.02 -7.24
CA VAL A 138 -15.67 -4.92 -7.28
C VAL A 138 -15.06 -6.32 -7.34
N ARG A 139 -13.94 -6.42 -8.04
CA ARG A 139 -13.08 -7.62 -8.02
C ARG A 139 -12.33 -7.73 -6.72
N GLU A 140 -11.50 -8.78 -6.61
CA GLU A 140 -10.53 -8.87 -5.53
C GLU A 140 -9.69 -7.59 -5.48
N LEU A 141 -9.72 -6.90 -4.35
CA LEU A 141 -9.07 -5.59 -4.19
C LEU A 141 -7.54 -5.64 -4.31
N GLY A 142 -6.96 -6.83 -4.18
CA GLY A 142 -5.53 -7.08 -4.44
C GLY A 142 -5.18 -7.29 -5.92
N ASP A 143 -6.15 -7.27 -6.84
CA ASP A 143 -5.88 -7.34 -8.28
C ASP A 143 -5.40 -5.98 -8.80
N THR A 144 -4.08 -5.82 -8.92
CA THR A 144 -3.46 -4.58 -9.39
C THR A 144 -3.75 -4.22 -10.85
N ARG A 145 -4.38 -5.14 -11.62
CA ARG A 145 -4.79 -4.89 -13.01
C ARG A 145 -6.02 -4.00 -13.12
N TYR A 146 -6.71 -3.74 -12.01
CA TYR A 146 -7.86 -2.84 -11.95
C TYR A 146 -7.65 -1.76 -10.88
N PRO A 147 -7.99 -0.48 -11.13
CA PRO A 147 -7.76 0.63 -10.20
C PRO A 147 -8.84 0.68 -9.09
N SER A 148 -8.96 -0.40 -8.32
CA SER A 148 -9.97 -0.56 -7.27
C SER A 148 -9.92 0.55 -6.22
N ALA A 149 -8.69 0.97 -5.85
CA ALA A 149 -8.50 2.08 -4.91
C ALA A 149 -9.07 3.40 -5.44
N ASP A 150 -8.89 3.69 -6.74
CA ASP A 150 -9.43 4.91 -7.35
C ASP A 150 -10.96 4.84 -7.46
N LEU A 151 -11.51 3.65 -7.77
CA LEU A 151 -12.96 3.45 -7.78
C LEU A 151 -13.58 3.74 -6.40
N LEU A 152 -13.03 3.15 -5.34
CA LEU A 152 -13.54 3.34 -3.98
C LEU A 152 -13.43 4.80 -3.54
N ARG A 153 -12.32 5.47 -3.84
CA ARG A 153 -12.14 6.91 -3.55
C ARG A 153 -13.14 7.79 -4.30
N LEU A 154 -13.43 7.47 -5.57
CA LEU A 154 -14.41 8.20 -6.35
C LEU A 154 -15.83 8.02 -5.78
N LEU A 155 -16.20 6.79 -5.41
CA LEU A 155 -17.48 6.52 -4.76
C LEU A 155 -17.65 7.31 -3.46
N MET A 156 -16.61 7.34 -2.62
CA MET A 156 -16.63 8.13 -1.38
C MET A 156 -16.71 9.62 -1.63
N ARG A 157 -15.88 10.14 -2.54
CA ARG A 157 -15.91 11.57 -2.92
C ARG A 157 -17.30 12.01 -3.35
N ASP A 158 -17.98 11.16 -4.11
CA ASP A 158 -19.29 11.46 -4.70
C ASP A 158 -20.45 11.06 -3.78
N GLY A 159 -20.17 10.76 -2.50
CA GLY A 159 -21.20 10.45 -1.50
C GLY A 159 -22.03 9.21 -1.84
N TYR A 160 -21.45 8.19 -2.48
CA TYR A 160 -22.17 6.98 -2.85
C TYR A 160 -22.68 6.25 -1.60
N ALA A 161 -24.01 6.14 -1.46
CA ALA A 161 -24.65 5.53 -0.30
C ALA A 161 -25.05 4.04 -0.52
N GLY A 162 -24.74 3.48 -1.69
CA GLY A 162 -25.01 2.08 -2.01
C GLY A 162 -24.00 1.10 -1.41
N MET A 163 -24.16 -0.16 -1.73
CA MET A 163 -23.29 -1.24 -1.26
C MET A 163 -22.24 -1.58 -2.31
N VAL A 164 -20.99 -1.76 -1.86
CA VAL A 164 -19.92 -2.29 -2.67
C VAL A 164 -19.82 -3.79 -2.41
N LEU A 165 -20.03 -4.60 -3.42
CA LEU A 165 -20.10 -6.05 -3.34
C LEU A 165 -18.87 -6.68 -4.01
N LEU A 166 -18.21 -7.59 -3.30
CA LEU A 166 -17.11 -8.37 -3.87
C LEU A 166 -17.65 -9.44 -4.81
N GLU A 167 -17.31 -9.35 -6.08
CA GLU A 167 -17.52 -10.39 -7.10
C GLU A 167 -16.17 -10.99 -7.48
N ALA A 168 -15.79 -12.05 -6.75
CA ALA A 168 -14.48 -12.67 -6.90
C ALA A 168 -14.38 -13.46 -8.22
N HIS A 169 -13.31 -13.25 -8.97
CA HIS A 169 -13.00 -13.95 -10.23
C HIS A 169 -12.02 -15.11 -10.07
N THR A 170 -11.42 -15.23 -8.87
CA THR A 170 -10.52 -16.33 -8.53
C THR A 170 -11.18 -17.30 -7.57
N PRO A 171 -10.75 -18.57 -7.55
CA PRO A 171 -11.25 -19.53 -6.56
C PRO A 171 -11.07 -18.99 -5.13
N PRO A 172 -12.04 -19.21 -4.23
CA PRO A 172 -11.93 -18.71 -2.87
C PRO A 172 -10.71 -19.30 -2.16
N PRO A 173 -9.99 -18.51 -1.35
CA PRO A 173 -8.84 -19.00 -0.63
C PRO A 173 -9.22 -20.12 0.35
N ARG A 174 -8.26 -20.99 0.68
CA ARG A 174 -8.45 -22.13 1.58
C ARG A 174 -9.09 -21.73 2.92
N HIS A 175 -8.75 -20.54 3.43
CA HIS A 175 -9.31 -19.92 4.61
C HIS A 175 -10.24 -18.74 4.22
N ARG A 176 -11.49 -19.06 3.90
CA ARG A 176 -12.47 -18.10 3.36
C ARG A 176 -12.69 -16.89 4.27
N VAL A 177 -12.82 -17.11 5.59
CA VAL A 177 -13.05 -16.03 6.55
C VAL A 177 -11.88 -15.05 6.57
N SER A 178 -10.64 -15.56 6.62
CA SER A 178 -9.45 -14.71 6.56
C SER A 178 -9.34 -14.00 5.21
N GLY A 179 -9.73 -14.66 4.11
CA GLY A 179 -9.77 -14.06 2.78
C GLY A 179 -10.73 -12.87 2.72
N LEU A 180 -11.95 -13.03 3.24
CA LEU A 180 -12.93 -11.94 3.31
C LEU A 180 -12.47 -10.83 4.26
N ALA A 181 -11.94 -11.15 5.43
CA ALA A 181 -11.40 -10.17 6.36
C ALA A 181 -10.27 -9.32 5.71
N ASN A 182 -9.42 -9.95 4.90
CA ASN A 182 -8.40 -9.22 4.13
C ASN A 182 -9.02 -8.27 3.10
N GLN A 183 -10.09 -8.69 2.37
CA GLN A 183 -10.76 -7.80 1.42
C GLN A 183 -11.41 -6.60 2.13
N VAL A 184 -12.01 -6.79 3.30
CA VAL A 184 -12.57 -5.69 4.11
C VAL A 184 -11.45 -4.75 4.56
N ALA A 185 -10.37 -5.27 5.12
CA ALA A 185 -9.23 -4.46 5.55
C ALA A 185 -8.60 -3.67 4.39
N MET A 186 -8.55 -4.26 3.18
CA MET A 186 -8.09 -3.57 1.97
C MET A 186 -9.06 -2.47 1.55
N ALA A 187 -10.38 -2.73 1.58
CA ALA A 187 -11.38 -1.71 1.28
C ALA A 187 -11.26 -0.52 2.24
N ASP A 188 -11.19 -0.78 3.54
CA ASP A 188 -11.01 0.24 4.57
C ASP A 188 -9.73 1.07 4.30
N ALA A 189 -8.63 0.39 3.99
CA ALA A 189 -7.36 1.04 3.67
C ALA A 189 -7.41 1.90 2.39
N MET A 190 -8.14 1.46 1.36
CA MET A 190 -8.33 2.20 0.11
C MET A 190 -9.28 3.39 0.27
N CYS A 191 -10.20 3.33 1.22
CA CYS A 191 -11.16 4.38 1.53
C CYS A 191 -10.59 5.49 2.44
N VAL A 192 -9.33 5.41 2.84
CA VAL A 192 -8.69 6.45 3.66
C VAL A 192 -8.67 7.78 2.93
N ASP A 193 -9.11 8.82 3.62
CA ASP A 193 -8.99 10.20 3.13
C ASP A 193 -7.50 10.57 3.05
N GLN A 194 -7.01 10.75 1.81
CA GLN A 194 -5.62 11.10 1.53
C GLN A 194 -5.32 12.59 1.70
N ARG A 195 -6.26 13.37 2.22
CA ARG A 195 -5.98 14.77 2.52
C ARG A 195 -4.96 14.83 3.65
N TYR A 196 -3.69 14.97 3.27
CA TYR A 196 -2.69 15.48 4.18
C TYR A 196 -3.07 16.92 4.52
N GLU A 197 -3.40 17.17 5.75
CA GLU A 197 -3.14 18.49 6.28
C GLU A 197 -1.62 18.64 6.33
N ARG A 198 -1.04 19.26 5.28
CA ARG A 198 0.39 19.57 5.18
C ARG A 198 0.91 20.42 6.34
N ALA A 199 0.00 20.96 7.15
CA ALA A 199 0.26 21.83 8.29
C ALA A 199 -0.48 21.35 9.54
N GLY A 200 -0.23 20.10 9.97
CA GLY A 200 -0.59 19.69 11.34
C GLY A 200 0.19 20.52 12.37
N PRO A 201 -0.24 20.50 13.66
CA PRO A 201 0.43 21.25 14.72
C PRO A 201 1.94 21.01 14.70
N THR A 202 2.72 22.10 14.63
CA THR A 202 4.19 22.06 14.61
C THR A 202 4.79 22.07 16.01
N THR A 203 3.96 22.16 17.03
CA THR A 203 4.39 22.18 18.44
C THR A 203 5.18 20.92 18.75
N PRO A 204 6.43 21.03 19.22
CA PRO A 204 7.23 19.88 19.61
C PRO A 204 6.56 19.09 20.72
N VAL A 205 6.59 17.78 20.61
CA VAL A 205 6.15 16.82 21.62
C VAL A 205 7.37 16.31 22.37
N GLN A 206 7.28 16.17 23.68
CA GLN A 206 8.39 15.68 24.50
C GLN A 206 8.74 14.25 24.12
N ILE A 207 10.01 14.03 23.82
CA ILE A 207 10.59 12.70 23.57
C ILE A 207 11.21 12.19 24.88
N VAL A 208 10.86 10.96 25.24
CA VAL A 208 11.37 10.30 26.45
C VAL A 208 11.92 8.91 26.09
N PRO A 209 13.23 8.78 25.84
CA PRO A 209 13.89 7.49 25.79
C PRO A 209 13.98 6.89 27.20
N ARG A 210 13.58 5.62 27.35
CA ARG A 210 13.66 4.91 28.62
C ARG A 210 14.20 3.50 28.41
N ARG A 211 15.21 3.13 29.18
CA ARG A 211 15.76 1.77 29.19
C ARG A 211 14.72 0.79 29.73
N ARG A 212 14.26 -0.15 28.87
CA ARG A 212 13.35 -1.23 29.24
C ARG A 212 14.11 -2.46 29.76
N SER A 213 15.30 -2.70 29.21
CA SER A 213 16.25 -3.72 29.64
C SER A 213 17.67 -3.29 29.29
N PRO A 214 18.72 -4.01 29.69
CA PRO A 214 20.09 -3.68 29.30
C PRO A 214 20.29 -3.54 27.80
N LYS A 215 19.49 -4.26 26.99
CA LYS A 215 19.61 -4.34 25.53
C LYS A 215 18.44 -3.73 24.76
N MET A 216 17.52 -3.02 25.42
CA MET A 216 16.36 -2.39 24.80
C MET A 216 16.06 -1.03 25.39
N ILE A 217 15.86 -0.03 24.52
CA ILE A 217 15.47 1.33 24.90
C ILE A 217 14.20 1.67 24.14
N ASP A 218 13.10 1.90 24.87
CA ASP A 218 11.86 2.41 24.32
C ASP A 218 11.95 3.93 24.22
N VAL A 219 11.52 4.47 23.09
CA VAL A 219 11.40 5.91 22.83
C VAL A 219 9.93 6.24 22.72
N ARG A 220 9.46 7.15 23.58
CA ARG A 220 8.07 7.58 23.59
C ARG A 220 7.94 9.07 23.28
N ALA A 221 6.85 9.42 22.63
CA ALA A 221 6.43 10.78 22.37
C ALA A 221 5.05 10.96 22.99
N ASP A 222 4.92 11.79 24.01
CA ASP A 222 3.67 12.03 24.73
C ASP A 222 2.97 10.72 25.18
N GLY A 223 3.78 9.79 25.72
CA GLY A 223 3.33 8.48 26.18
C GLY A 223 3.18 7.41 25.09
N GLU A 224 3.06 7.77 23.81
CA GLU A 224 2.97 6.86 22.68
C GLU A 224 4.34 6.26 22.33
N LEU A 225 4.41 4.95 22.08
CA LEU A 225 5.64 4.29 21.64
C LEU A 225 5.97 4.67 20.19
N VAL A 226 7.09 5.38 20.01
CA VAL A 226 7.64 5.74 18.71
C VAL A 226 8.53 4.61 18.15
N ALA A 227 9.45 4.13 19.00
CA ALA A 227 10.43 3.14 18.59
C ALA A 227 10.96 2.34 19.78
N THR A 228 11.49 1.15 19.52
CA THR A 228 12.39 0.46 20.45
C THR A 228 13.74 0.25 19.76
N VAL A 229 14.78 0.82 20.33
CA VAL A 229 16.16 0.57 19.92
C VAL A 229 16.64 -0.72 20.59
N ARG A 230 16.97 -1.73 19.78
CA ARG A 230 17.40 -3.06 20.18
C ARG A 230 18.91 -3.15 20.01
N LEU A 231 19.61 -3.42 21.07
CA LEU A 231 21.07 -3.32 21.18
C LEU A 231 21.76 -4.69 21.20
N GLY A 232 21.17 -5.69 20.53
CA GLY A 232 21.80 -6.98 20.35
C GLY A 232 21.36 -8.08 21.32
N ALA A 233 20.11 -8.11 21.74
CA ALA A 233 19.53 -9.26 22.48
C ALA A 233 19.23 -10.44 21.54
N GLY A 234 20.25 -11.24 21.19
CA GLY A 234 20.12 -12.34 20.23
C GLY A 234 20.03 -11.88 18.77
N GLU A 235 20.41 -10.63 18.49
CA GLU A 235 20.40 -10.03 17.17
C GLU A 235 21.82 -9.81 16.69
N ARG A 236 22.06 -10.03 15.38
CA ARG A 236 23.38 -9.87 14.78
C ARG A 236 23.82 -8.39 14.70
N THR A 237 22.88 -7.47 14.64
CA THR A 237 23.15 -6.04 14.46
C THR A 237 22.16 -5.22 15.28
N PRO A 238 22.55 -4.04 15.78
CA PRO A 238 21.62 -3.12 16.41
C PRO A 238 20.52 -2.71 15.45
N THR A 239 19.27 -2.79 15.89
CA THR A 239 18.10 -2.50 15.07
C THR A 239 17.09 -1.61 15.78
N VAL A 240 16.17 -1.01 15.02
CA VAL A 240 14.97 -0.38 15.57
C VAL A 240 13.76 -1.20 15.20
N PHE A 241 13.09 -1.77 16.21
CA PHE A 241 11.81 -2.48 16.06
C PHE A 241 11.08 -2.56 17.43
N PRO A 242 9.78 -2.19 17.48
CA PRO A 242 9.00 -1.56 16.42
C PRO A 242 9.47 -0.16 16.06
N LEU A 243 8.96 0.37 14.94
CA LEU A 243 9.07 1.76 14.52
C LEU A 243 7.68 2.22 14.09
N ASN A 244 7.14 3.23 14.79
CA ASN A 244 5.75 3.65 14.63
C ASN A 244 5.65 5.11 14.15
N ALA A 245 4.81 5.34 13.17
CA ALA A 245 4.29 6.66 12.84
C ALA A 245 3.28 7.13 13.90
N PRO A 246 2.88 8.41 13.92
CA PRO A 246 1.86 8.93 14.83
C PRO A 246 0.61 8.05 14.88
N GLY A 247 0.05 7.87 16.11
CA GLY A 247 -1.08 6.98 16.39
C GLY A 247 -0.68 5.50 16.48
N GLY A 248 0.57 5.19 16.83
CA GLY A 248 1.06 3.83 17.07
C GLY A 248 1.17 2.94 15.82
N ARG A 249 1.15 3.52 14.61
CA ARG A 249 1.09 2.78 13.32
C ARG A 249 2.44 2.21 12.95
N LEU A 250 2.57 0.89 13.00
CA LEU A 250 3.80 0.18 12.68
C LEU A 250 4.14 0.33 11.19
N VAL A 251 5.24 1.02 10.87
CA VAL A 251 5.67 1.30 9.49
C VAL A 251 6.62 0.27 8.90
N ILE A 252 7.12 -0.65 9.71
CA ILE A 252 8.08 -1.68 9.31
C ILE A 252 7.50 -3.08 9.52
N ARG A 253 8.01 -4.05 8.75
CA ARG A 253 7.63 -5.45 8.85
C ARG A 253 7.93 -6.00 10.24
N ALA A 254 7.00 -6.75 10.83
CA ALA A 254 7.20 -7.34 12.15
C ALA A 254 8.15 -8.54 12.15
N PHE A 255 8.18 -9.34 11.07
CA PHE A 255 9.14 -10.45 10.94
C PHE A 255 10.60 -9.95 10.82
N PRO A 256 11.59 -10.54 11.48
CA PRO A 256 11.54 -11.81 12.21
C PRO A 256 11.20 -11.72 13.71
N PHE A 257 10.96 -10.53 14.28
CA PHE A 257 10.71 -10.37 15.72
C PHE A 257 9.36 -10.91 16.16
N GLU A 258 8.35 -10.73 15.28
CA GLU A 258 6.99 -11.22 15.47
C GLU A 258 6.50 -11.85 14.16
N ARG A 259 5.59 -12.81 14.25
CA ARG A 259 4.87 -13.33 13.08
C ARG A 259 3.48 -12.74 13.04
N ARG A 260 3.15 -12.07 11.94
CA ARG A 260 1.83 -11.50 11.69
C ARG A 260 1.20 -12.12 10.44
N VAL A 261 -0.10 -12.34 10.48
CA VAL A 261 -0.85 -12.88 9.34
C VAL A 261 -0.73 -11.93 8.15
N GLY A 262 -0.40 -12.49 6.97
CA GLY A 262 -0.24 -11.70 5.73
C GLY A 262 1.14 -11.07 5.53
N GLU A 263 2.04 -11.12 6.51
CA GLU A 263 3.44 -10.71 6.32
C GLU A 263 4.28 -11.80 5.66
N SER A 264 5.21 -11.38 4.80
CA SER A 264 6.22 -12.29 4.24
C SER A 264 7.24 -12.69 5.30
N ILE A 265 7.64 -13.95 5.29
CA ILE A 265 8.68 -14.52 6.17
C ILE A 265 10.02 -14.74 5.44
N ASP A 266 10.16 -14.12 4.28
CA ASP A 266 11.40 -14.10 3.49
C ASP A 266 12.48 -13.21 4.13
N HIS A 267 13.71 -13.33 3.69
CA HIS A 267 14.83 -12.46 4.09
C HIS A 267 14.88 -12.20 5.62
N PRO A 268 15.15 -13.19 6.46
CA PRO A 268 15.16 -13.03 7.92
C PRO A 268 16.23 -12.03 8.42
N HIS A 269 17.21 -11.71 7.57
CA HIS A 269 18.21 -10.69 7.81
C HIS A 269 17.71 -9.24 7.62
N HIS A 270 16.55 -9.02 6.99
CA HIS A 270 15.93 -7.69 6.91
C HIS A 270 15.17 -7.39 8.22
N ARG A 271 15.85 -6.77 9.18
CA ARG A 271 15.38 -6.62 10.56
C ARG A 271 15.05 -5.16 10.91
N GLY A 272 13.81 -4.76 10.79
CA GLY A 272 13.37 -3.43 11.20
C GLY A 272 14.05 -2.29 10.42
N LEU A 273 14.70 -1.36 11.15
CA LEU A 273 15.60 -0.34 10.62
C LEU A 273 17.01 -0.65 11.13
N TRP A 274 17.99 -0.83 10.23
CA TRP A 274 19.35 -1.27 10.58
C TRP A 274 20.42 -0.63 9.68
N PHE A 275 21.67 -0.79 10.10
CA PHE A 275 22.86 -0.46 9.29
C PHE A 275 23.79 -1.66 9.28
N ALA A 276 24.16 -2.14 8.09
CA ALA A 276 25.11 -3.20 7.81
C ALA A 276 25.57 -3.14 6.36
N HIS A 277 26.63 -3.87 5.98
CA HIS A 277 27.14 -3.90 4.61
C HIS A 277 27.56 -5.31 4.22
N GLY A 278 27.29 -5.70 2.96
CA GLY A 278 27.50 -7.05 2.46
C GLY A 278 28.93 -7.37 2.02
N ASP A 279 29.84 -6.41 2.09
CA ASP A 279 31.27 -6.63 1.78
C ASP A 279 32.13 -5.66 2.59
N VAL A 280 32.70 -6.16 3.69
CA VAL A 280 33.61 -5.41 4.57
C VAL A 280 34.90 -6.20 4.65
N ASP A 281 35.90 -5.85 3.83
CA ASP A 281 37.12 -6.65 3.62
C ASP A 281 36.83 -8.12 3.29
N GLY A 282 35.82 -8.38 2.44
CA GLY A 282 35.41 -9.72 2.04
C GLY A 282 34.46 -10.42 3.03
N HIS A 283 34.03 -9.77 4.12
CA HIS A 283 33.10 -10.31 5.09
C HIS A 283 31.68 -9.73 4.91
N ASP A 284 30.67 -10.62 4.89
CA ASP A 284 29.28 -10.23 4.63
C ASP A 284 28.50 -9.98 5.94
N PHE A 285 28.46 -8.71 6.38
CA PHE A 285 27.66 -8.31 7.54
C PHE A 285 26.15 -8.22 7.24
N TRP A 286 25.74 -8.37 5.99
CA TRP A 286 24.34 -8.35 5.60
C TRP A 286 23.67 -9.71 5.73
N HIS A 287 24.33 -10.82 5.33
CA HIS A 287 23.76 -12.17 5.34
C HIS A 287 24.42 -13.14 6.32
N ASP A 288 25.75 -13.08 6.45
CA ASP A 288 26.52 -14.12 7.16
C ASP A 288 26.32 -14.03 8.68
N GLU A 289 25.94 -15.16 9.28
CA GLU A 289 25.75 -15.28 10.74
C GLU A 289 27.05 -15.25 11.54
N ALA A 290 28.20 -15.47 10.92
CA ALA A 290 29.51 -15.32 11.54
C ALA A 290 29.92 -13.86 11.72
N CYS A 291 29.24 -12.92 11.00
CA CYS A 291 29.44 -11.49 11.10
C CYS A 291 28.43 -10.85 12.06
N ARG A 292 28.92 -10.08 13.05
CA ARG A 292 28.09 -9.46 14.09
C ARG A 292 28.50 -8.02 14.35
N ILE A 293 27.51 -7.20 14.74
CA ILE A 293 27.72 -5.83 15.22
C ILE A 293 27.23 -5.77 16.66
N GLU A 294 28.16 -5.81 17.61
CA GLU A 294 27.85 -5.95 19.04
C GLU A 294 28.03 -4.63 19.79
N VAL A 295 26.94 -4.19 20.44
CA VAL A 295 26.97 -2.93 21.22
C VAL A 295 27.73 -3.15 22.53
N ARG A 296 28.74 -2.28 22.79
CA ARG A 296 29.52 -2.23 24.02
C ARG A 296 28.89 -1.28 25.06
N GLU A 297 28.70 -0.04 24.64
CA GLU A 297 28.26 1.03 25.51
C GLU A 297 27.06 1.78 24.94
N THR A 298 26.24 2.28 25.82
CA THR A 298 25.04 3.05 25.42
C THR A 298 24.75 4.15 26.43
N VAL A 299 24.60 5.37 25.92
CA VAL A 299 24.24 6.57 26.67
C VAL A 299 22.91 7.12 26.17
N ILE A 300 22.04 7.51 27.08
CA ILE A 300 20.82 8.26 26.80
C ILE A 300 21.08 9.71 27.27
N ASP A 301 20.94 10.65 26.36
CA ASP A 301 21.16 12.08 26.62
C ASP A 301 20.00 12.88 26.02
N GLY A 302 19.04 13.25 26.86
CA GLY A 302 17.81 13.92 26.46
C GLY A 302 17.00 13.08 25.44
N ASP A 303 16.82 13.61 24.25
CA ASP A 303 16.13 12.97 23.12
C ASP A 303 17.03 12.07 22.27
N THR A 304 18.28 11.87 22.68
CA THR A 304 19.32 11.24 21.88
C THR A 304 19.84 9.95 22.55
N ILE A 305 19.92 8.89 21.75
CA ILE A 305 20.58 7.64 22.13
C ILE A 305 21.90 7.54 21.39
N ARG A 306 23.01 7.35 22.13
CA ARG A 306 24.34 7.11 21.56
C ARG A 306 24.86 5.75 21.98
N PHE A 307 25.52 5.06 21.09
CA PHE A 307 26.19 3.80 21.44
C PHE A 307 27.48 3.59 20.61
N THR A 308 28.35 2.76 21.15
CA THR A 308 29.50 2.21 20.42
C THR A 308 29.29 0.72 20.19
N ALA A 309 29.70 0.23 19.02
CA ALA A 309 29.55 -1.17 18.66
C ALA A 309 30.77 -1.71 17.90
N ASP A 310 31.03 -2.99 18.09
CA ASP A 310 32.09 -3.75 17.45
C ASP A 310 31.58 -4.46 16.21
N TRP A 311 32.27 -4.31 15.11
CA TRP A 311 32.06 -5.09 13.90
C TRP A 311 33.00 -6.30 13.93
N LEU A 312 32.42 -7.48 14.19
CA LEU A 312 33.13 -8.73 14.40
C LEU A 312 32.85 -9.69 13.24
N ALA A 313 33.88 -10.22 12.61
CA ALA A 313 33.81 -11.30 11.63
C ALA A 313 34.65 -12.47 12.15
N ASP A 314 34.05 -13.67 12.27
CA ASP A 314 34.71 -14.84 12.84
C ASP A 314 35.37 -14.59 14.20
N GLY A 315 34.75 -13.73 15.02
CA GLY A 315 35.29 -13.30 16.32
C GLY A 315 36.41 -12.26 16.27
N ARG A 316 36.88 -11.89 15.08
CA ARG A 316 37.90 -10.82 14.88
C ARG A 316 37.25 -9.46 14.77
N LEU A 317 37.76 -8.50 15.53
CA LEU A 317 37.32 -7.10 15.46
C LEU A 317 37.91 -6.42 14.21
N LEU A 318 37.04 -5.96 13.31
CA LEU A 318 37.44 -5.25 12.09
C LEU A 318 37.30 -3.74 12.23
N ALA A 319 36.24 -3.27 12.85
CA ALA A 319 35.94 -1.84 13.00
C ALA A 319 35.16 -1.56 14.26
N VAL A 320 35.23 -0.30 14.70
CA VAL A 320 34.39 0.24 15.79
C VAL A 320 33.45 1.27 15.21
N GLU A 321 32.17 1.07 15.48
CA GLU A 321 31.10 1.99 15.14
C GLU A 321 30.75 2.91 16.33
N SER A 322 30.53 4.20 16.06
CA SER A 322 29.83 5.12 16.96
C SER A 322 28.57 5.61 16.27
N ARG A 323 27.42 5.33 16.88
CA ARG A 323 26.11 5.76 16.34
C ARG A 323 25.41 6.72 17.30
N SER A 324 24.82 7.76 16.73
CA SER A 324 23.91 8.67 17.45
C SER A 324 22.56 8.67 16.74
N MET A 325 21.50 8.55 17.51
CA MET A 325 20.11 8.59 17.07
C MET A 325 19.35 9.62 17.87
N ARG A 326 18.98 10.73 17.25
CA ARG A 326 18.19 11.78 17.85
C ARG A 326 16.75 11.68 17.39
N PHE A 327 15.82 11.70 18.35
CA PHE A 327 14.38 11.57 18.09
C PHE A 327 13.70 12.91 18.30
N THR A 328 12.86 13.32 17.34
CA THR A 328 11.98 14.49 17.48
C THR A 328 10.56 14.15 17.07
N ALA A 329 9.57 14.83 17.62
CA ALA A 329 8.17 14.57 17.35
C ALA A 329 7.33 15.84 17.36
N THR A 330 6.27 15.80 16.55
CA THR A 330 5.08 16.64 16.65
C THR A 330 3.84 15.74 16.66
N PRO A 331 2.63 16.22 16.89
CA PRO A 331 1.43 15.38 16.86
C PRO A 331 1.28 14.55 15.58
N SER A 332 1.67 15.08 14.41
CA SER A 332 1.53 14.44 13.10
C SER A 332 2.82 13.86 12.51
N ARG A 333 3.97 14.07 13.16
CA ARG A 333 5.28 13.68 12.61
C ARG A 333 6.18 13.06 13.67
N ARG A 334 7.05 12.14 13.23
CA ARG A 334 8.19 11.61 13.97
C ARG A 334 9.42 11.70 13.08
N ARG A 335 10.56 12.03 13.68
CA ARG A 335 11.83 12.08 12.96
C ARG A 335 12.93 11.43 13.77
N ILE A 336 13.80 10.70 13.09
CA ILE A 336 15.02 10.12 13.64
C ILE A 336 16.18 10.64 12.80
N ASP A 337 17.06 11.44 13.40
CA ASP A 337 18.33 11.80 12.79
C ASP A 337 19.39 10.81 13.25
N VAL A 338 20.08 10.18 12.30
CA VAL A 338 21.07 9.13 12.56
C VAL A 338 22.42 9.61 12.04
N ALA A 339 23.41 9.60 12.91
CA ALA A 339 24.82 9.82 12.55
C ALA A 339 25.63 8.58 12.88
N ILE A 340 26.42 8.10 11.94
CA ILE A 340 27.26 6.90 12.04
C ILE A 340 28.69 7.29 11.75
N LYS A 341 29.62 6.83 12.59
CA LYS A 341 31.06 6.87 12.34
C LYS A 341 31.59 5.44 12.45
N LEU A 342 32.22 4.94 11.38
CA LEU A 342 32.88 3.65 11.37
C LEU A 342 34.40 3.86 11.25
N THR A 343 35.15 3.38 12.22
CA THR A 343 36.62 3.50 12.33
C THR A 343 37.24 2.13 12.23
N PRO A 344 38.17 1.84 11.30
CA PRO A 344 38.82 0.55 11.21
C PRO A 344 39.77 0.34 12.39
N VAL A 345 39.99 -0.94 12.74
CA VAL A 345 41.00 -1.34 13.74
C VAL A 345 42.38 -1.47 13.08
N ALA A 346 42.41 -2.04 11.88
CA ALA A 346 43.60 -2.06 11.03
C ALA A 346 43.89 -0.68 10.44
N ASP A 347 45.03 -0.53 9.75
CA ASP A 347 45.38 0.72 9.08
C ASP A 347 44.33 1.11 8.03
N GLU A 348 43.80 0.12 7.32
CA GLU A 348 42.79 0.28 6.28
C GLU A 348 41.69 -0.75 6.43
N LEU A 349 40.49 -0.42 5.93
CA LEU A 349 39.35 -1.29 5.78
C LEU A 349 38.56 -0.88 4.51
N THR A 350 38.22 -1.84 3.68
CA THR A 350 37.45 -1.57 2.45
C THR A 350 36.00 -2.01 2.61
N LEU A 351 35.10 -1.07 2.29
CA LEU A 351 33.68 -1.34 2.07
C LEU A 351 33.49 -1.58 0.57
N GLY A 352 33.24 -2.83 0.17
CA GLY A 352 33.23 -3.27 -1.21
C GLY A 352 31.99 -2.84 -1.98
N ASP A 353 32.05 -2.95 -3.30
CA ASP A 353 30.93 -2.62 -4.19
C ASP A 353 29.93 -3.77 -4.27
N THR A 354 28.86 -3.64 -3.52
CA THR A 354 27.73 -4.58 -3.51
C THR A 354 26.40 -3.83 -3.40
N LYS A 355 25.31 -4.43 -3.92
CA LYS A 355 23.96 -3.90 -3.71
C LYS A 355 23.45 -4.08 -2.27
N GLU A 356 24.07 -4.98 -1.49
CA GLU A 356 23.64 -5.35 -0.14
C GLU A 356 24.25 -4.40 0.90
N GLY A 357 23.61 -3.28 1.08
CA GLY A 357 24.02 -2.20 2.01
C GLY A 357 23.12 -0.98 1.83
N ALA A 358 23.22 0.03 2.65
CA ALA A 358 23.94 0.09 3.91
C ALA A 358 23.00 0.43 5.06
N PHE A 359 22.26 1.57 4.94
CA PHE A 359 21.24 2.00 5.90
C PHE A 359 19.86 1.63 5.38
N ALA A 360 19.20 0.70 6.05
CA ALA A 360 18.04 0.02 5.48
C ALA A 360 16.86 -0.11 6.43
N LEU A 361 15.67 -0.20 5.84
CA LEU A 361 14.45 -0.59 6.53
C LEU A 361 13.60 -1.53 5.68
N ARG A 362 12.82 -2.40 6.33
CA ARG A 362 11.85 -3.27 5.67
C ARG A 362 10.44 -2.78 5.98
N LEU A 363 9.71 -2.31 4.97
CA LEU A 363 8.39 -1.71 5.08
C LEU A 363 7.30 -2.70 5.54
N ALA A 364 6.31 -2.18 6.25
CA ALA A 364 5.06 -2.87 6.56
C ALA A 364 4.33 -3.31 5.27
N PRO A 365 3.48 -4.37 5.33
CA PRO A 365 2.82 -4.93 4.14
C PRO A 365 2.08 -3.92 3.28
N THR A 366 1.33 -3.00 3.87
CA THR A 366 0.51 -2.02 3.14
C THR A 366 1.30 -0.85 2.56
N LEU A 367 2.56 -0.66 2.95
CA LEU A 367 3.48 0.32 2.36
C LEU A 367 4.27 -0.22 1.17
N ARG A 368 4.16 -1.52 0.87
CA ARG A 368 4.83 -2.14 -0.28
C ARG A 368 4.08 -1.85 -1.58
N VAL A 369 4.83 -1.89 -2.69
CA VAL A 369 4.29 -1.79 -4.05
C VAL A 369 3.80 -3.16 -4.54
N GLN A 370 4.42 -4.26 -4.09
CA GLN A 370 4.14 -5.60 -4.57
C GLN A 370 4.04 -6.61 -3.42
N GLY A 371 3.17 -7.61 -3.61
CA GLY A 371 2.93 -8.73 -2.68
C GLY A 371 1.58 -8.66 -1.98
N PRO A 372 1.25 -9.64 -1.15
CA PRO A 372 -0.01 -9.65 -0.40
C PRO A 372 -0.17 -8.38 0.45
N GLN A 373 -1.36 -7.79 0.46
CA GLN A 373 -1.69 -6.53 1.17
C GLN A 373 -0.90 -5.29 0.69
N ALA A 374 -0.20 -5.35 -0.45
CA ALA A 374 0.51 -4.19 -1.01
C ALA A 374 -0.49 -3.14 -1.50
N LEU A 375 -0.39 -1.93 -0.96
CA LEU A 375 -1.24 -0.78 -1.29
C LEU A 375 -0.39 0.50 -1.39
N GLY A 376 0.93 0.34 -1.24
CA GLY A 376 1.85 1.45 -1.17
C GLY A 376 2.41 1.85 -2.53
N ARG A 377 3.12 2.97 -2.51
CA ARG A 377 3.86 3.55 -3.62
C ARG A 377 5.24 3.95 -3.14
N LEU A 378 6.24 3.79 -3.99
CA LEU A 378 7.57 4.35 -3.80
C LEU A 378 7.76 5.56 -4.72
N GLU A 379 8.47 6.58 -4.24
CA GLU A 379 8.84 7.74 -5.03
C GLU A 379 10.17 8.28 -4.53
N ASN A 380 11.08 8.59 -5.46
CA ASN A 380 12.33 9.26 -5.13
C ASN A 380 12.22 10.79 -5.33
N ALA A 381 13.24 11.53 -4.88
CA ALA A 381 13.23 12.99 -4.99
C ALA A 381 13.24 13.52 -6.43
N GLU A 382 13.61 12.71 -7.40
CA GLU A 382 13.63 13.01 -8.84
C GLU A 382 12.28 12.67 -9.53
N GLY A 383 11.28 12.16 -8.78
CA GLY A 383 9.95 11.83 -9.30
C GLY A 383 9.84 10.47 -9.99
N LEU A 384 10.86 9.62 -9.89
CA LEU A 384 10.76 8.23 -10.31
C LEU A 384 9.90 7.45 -9.31
N ILE A 385 9.12 6.50 -9.81
CA ILE A 385 8.14 5.76 -9.01
C ILE A 385 8.40 4.25 -9.02
N ASP A 386 8.07 3.59 -7.92
CA ASP A 386 8.00 2.14 -7.77
C ASP A 386 9.28 1.41 -8.24
N GLY A 387 9.15 0.53 -9.26
CA GLY A 387 10.27 -0.26 -9.78
C GLY A 387 11.39 0.56 -10.41
N ASP A 388 11.07 1.75 -10.90
CA ASP A 388 12.04 2.65 -11.55
C ASP A 388 13.00 3.30 -10.55
N CYS A 389 12.69 3.23 -9.25
CA CYS A 389 13.56 3.71 -8.18
C CYS A 389 14.77 2.82 -7.92
N TRP A 390 14.72 1.53 -8.34
CA TRP A 390 15.79 0.58 -8.06
C TRP A 390 17.10 0.98 -8.73
N GLY A 391 18.18 1.00 -7.94
CA GLY A 391 19.53 1.31 -8.41
C GLY A 391 19.71 2.77 -8.87
N ARG A 392 18.74 3.64 -8.61
CA ARG A 392 18.85 5.07 -8.97
C ARG A 392 19.44 5.87 -7.84
N ARG A 393 20.16 6.92 -8.21
CA ARG A 393 20.67 7.91 -7.25
C ARG A 393 19.57 8.88 -6.89
N SER A 394 19.43 9.17 -5.61
CA SER A 394 18.49 10.18 -5.12
C SER A 394 18.87 10.63 -3.72
N LYS A 395 18.54 11.87 -3.39
CA LYS A 395 18.75 12.42 -2.04
C LYS A 395 17.72 11.89 -1.03
N SER A 396 16.60 11.36 -1.48
CA SER A 396 15.62 10.75 -0.59
C SER A 396 14.75 9.72 -1.31
N MET A 397 14.19 8.80 -0.53
CA MET A 397 13.20 7.82 -0.95
C MET A 397 11.98 7.88 -0.03
N VAL A 398 10.81 7.89 -0.62
CA VAL A 398 9.53 7.92 0.06
C VAL A 398 8.77 6.63 -0.20
N ALA A 399 8.23 6.05 0.86
CA ALA A 399 7.18 5.04 0.78
C ALA A 399 5.89 5.62 1.38
N GLU A 400 4.79 5.46 0.67
CA GLU A 400 3.50 5.98 1.08
C GLU A 400 2.42 4.93 0.90
N GLY A 401 1.53 4.79 1.88
CA GLY A 401 0.42 3.84 1.83
C GLY A 401 -0.42 3.87 3.11
N PRO A 402 -1.55 3.15 3.13
CA PRO A 402 -2.45 3.14 4.27
C PRO A 402 -1.96 2.20 5.38
N ILE A 403 -2.06 2.65 6.63
CA ILE A 403 -1.92 1.82 7.84
C ILE A 403 -3.05 2.21 8.80
N ASP A 404 -3.84 1.21 9.24
CA ASP A 404 -4.96 1.39 10.17
C ASP A 404 -5.87 2.56 9.79
N GLY A 405 -6.31 2.56 8.52
CA GLY A 405 -7.24 3.55 8.01
C GLY A 405 -6.65 4.97 7.83
N ARG A 406 -5.34 5.15 7.88
CA ARG A 406 -4.68 6.44 7.66
C ARG A 406 -3.58 6.32 6.63
N LEU A 407 -3.43 7.34 5.81
CA LEU A 407 -2.28 7.44 4.93
C LEU A 407 -1.03 7.73 5.75
N VAL A 408 -0.01 6.90 5.59
CA VAL A 408 1.27 7.00 6.26
C VAL A 408 2.37 7.20 5.23
N ARG A 409 3.27 8.12 5.52
CA ARG A 409 4.46 8.41 4.72
C ARG A 409 5.70 8.11 5.53
N VAL A 410 6.60 7.34 4.94
CA VAL A 410 7.94 7.05 5.43
C VAL A 410 8.94 7.61 4.42
N GLU A 411 9.76 8.53 4.84
CA GLU A 411 10.82 9.11 4.02
C GLU A 411 12.17 8.85 4.65
N VAL A 412 13.09 8.34 3.85
CA VAL A 412 14.51 8.23 4.24
C VAL A 412 15.32 9.21 3.41
N VAL A 413 16.10 10.04 4.10
CA VAL A 413 16.92 11.10 3.49
C VAL A 413 18.40 10.77 3.66
N ASP A 414 19.14 10.85 2.58
CA ASP A 414 20.59 10.78 2.51
C ASP A 414 21.17 12.19 2.77
N ALA A 415 22.04 12.34 3.75
CA ALA A 415 22.58 13.65 4.09
C ALA A 415 23.60 14.13 3.05
N ASP A 416 23.61 15.43 2.75
CA ASP A 416 24.43 16.05 1.71
C ASP A 416 25.95 15.82 1.90
N GLN A 417 26.39 15.62 3.14
CA GLN A 417 27.78 15.33 3.49
C GLN A 417 28.16 13.85 3.40
N ASN A 418 27.26 12.98 3.06
CA ASN A 418 27.58 11.56 2.86
C ASN A 418 28.51 11.38 1.66
N PRO A 419 29.45 10.41 1.71
CA PRO A 419 30.23 10.08 0.53
C PRO A 419 29.31 9.63 -0.59
N GLN A 420 29.65 10.07 -1.81
CA GLN A 420 28.88 9.77 -3.01
C GLN A 420 27.41 10.25 -2.98
N HIS A 421 27.11 11.30 -2.21
CA HIS A 421 25.77 11.93 -2.23
C HIS A 421 25.44 12.51 -3.63
N PRO A 422 24.20 12.37 -4.14
CA PRO A 422 23.12 11.54 -3.62
C PRO A 422 23.41 10.04 -3.81
N THR A 423 22.99 9.23 -2.83
CA THR A 423 23.27 7.79 -2.78
C THR A 423 22.50 6.98 -3.82
N TRP A 424 22.93 5.74 -4.10
CA TRP A 424 22.10 4.75 -4.81
C TRP A 424 21.11 4.12 -3.85
N TRP A 425 19.95 3.68 -4.40
CA TRP A 425 18.90 3.06 -3.60
C TRP A 425 18.65 1.61 -4.00
N HIS A 426 18.86 0.69 -3.06
CA HIS A 426 18.32 -0.66 -3.17
C HIS A 426 16.84 -0.63 -2.77
N ALA A 427 16.00 -0.03 -3.62
CA ALA A 427 14.58 0.13 -3.42
C ALA A 427 13.83 -1.01 -4.13
N ARG A 428 13.19 -1.89 -3.37
CA ARG A 428 12.51 -3.07 -3.91
C ARG A 428 11.01 -3.00 -3.67
N GLN A 429 10.24 -3.31 -4.68
CA GLN A 429 8.76 -3.29 -4.64
C GLN A 429 8.19 -4.17 -3.52
N TYR A 430 8.90 -5.21 -3.08
CA TYR A 430 8.54 -6.04 -1.93
C TYR A 430 8.80 -5.36 -0.56
N GLY A 431 9.25 -4.11 -0.55
CA GLY A 431 9.34 -3.26 0.63
C GLY A 431 10.71 -3.18 1.29
N LEU A 432 11.82 -3.48 0.61
CA LEU A 432 13.15 -3.09 1.08
C LEU A 432 13.47 -1.68 0.58
N LEU A 433 13.88 -0.80 1.49
CA LEU A 433 14.53 0.47 1.20
C LEU A 433 15.89 0.50 1.85
N ALA A 434 16.96 0.64 1.05
CA ALA A 434 18.31 0.77 1.55
C ALA A 434 19.07 1.87 0.79
N ALA A 435 19.57 2.84 1.54
CA ALA A 435 20.51 3.86 1.06
C ALA A 435 21.90 3.24 1.03
N ASN A 436 22.53 3.17 -0.14
CA ASN A 436 23.80 2.46 -0.33
C ASN A 436 24.81 3.29 -1.13
N PRO A 437 25.75 3.99 -0.48
CA PRO A 437 26.76 4.78 -1.17
C PRO A 437 27.89 3.95 -1.81
N PHE A 438 27.93 2.64 -1.59
CA PHE A 438 29.03 1.77 -2.04
C PHE A 438 28.70 0.94 -3.29
N GLY A 439 27.43 0.84 -3.70
CA GLY A 439 26.98 -0.11 -4.71
C GLY A 439 27.00 0.41 -6.15
N ARG A 440 27.87 1.33 -6.54
CA ARG A 440 27.85 1.97 -7.86
C ARG A 440 27.83 0.96 -9.01
N ARG A 441 28.82 0.08 -9.09
CA ARG A 441 28.90 -0.93 -10.17
C ARG A 441 27.81 -1.97 -10.04
N ALA A 442 27.45 -2.35 -8.82
CA ALA A 442 26.39 -3.32 -8.56
C ALA A 442 25.01 -2.84 -9.07
N PHE A 443 24.76 -1.52 -9.06
CA PHE A 443 23.50 -0.93 -9.56
C PHE A 443 23.59 -0.51 -11.03
N GLU A 444 24.71 0.08 -11.47
CA GLU A 444 24.84 0.59 -12.83
C GLU A 444 25.29 -0.49 -13.83
N GLY A 445 25.79 -1.64 -13.34
CA GLY A 445 26.25 -2.78 -14.16
C GLY A 445 27.54 -2.52 -14.90
N ARG A 446 28.14 -1.33 -14.80
CA ARG A 446 29.35 -0.87 -15.53
C ARG A 446 30.01 0.32 -14.81
N GLY A 447 31.19 0.70 -15.27
CA GLY A 447 31.88 1.88 -14.76
C GLY A 447 32.82 1.59 -13.58
N GLU A 448 33.18 2.64 -12.87
CA GLU A 448 34.06 2.56 -11.71
C GLU A 448 33.38 1.89 -10.52
N SER A 449 34.19 1.27 -9.64
CA SER A 449 33.69 0.70 -8.39
C SER A 449 33.21 1.79 -7.44
N GLY A 450 32.12 1.51 -6.71
CA GLY A 450 31.67 2.32 -5.60
C GLY A 450 32.35 1.95 -4.27
N ALA A 451 33.25 0.96 -4.28
CA ALA A 451 33.99 0.57 -3.08
C ALA A 451 34.76 1.74 -2.47
N MET A 452 34.87 1.76 -1.15
CA MET A 452 35.53 2.82 -0.41
C MET A 452 36.47 2.24 0.64
N THR A 453 37.74 2.62 0.59
CA THR A 453 38.70 2.31 1.64
C THR A 453 38.73 3.42 2.67
N ILE A 454 38.61 3.07 3.94
CA ILE A 454 38.65 3.98 5.10
C ILE A 454 39.88 3.68 5.95
N THR A 455 40.36 4.70 6.67
CA THR A 455 41.50 4.60 7.58
C THR A 455 41.14 5.15 8.96
N GLN A 456 42.00 4.93 9.96
CA GLN A 456 41.82 5.53 11.28
C GLN A 456 41.82 7.07 11.23
N ALA A 457 42.67 7.66 10.35
CA ALA A 457 42.71 9.11 10.14
C ALA A 457 41.54 9.65 9.34
N SER A 458 40.96 8.81 8.45
CA SER A 458 39.79 9.14 7.61
C SER A 458 38.69 8.10 7.75
N PRO A 459 38.02 8.06 8.92
CA PRO A 459 36.92 7.11 9.18
C PRO A 459 35.69 7.45 8.33
N LEU A 460 34.88 6.45 8.01
CA LEU A 460 33.58 6.66 7.37
C LEU A 460 32.67 7.49 8.27
N ARG A 461 31.99 8.46 7.68
CA ARG A 461 30.91 9.21 8.33
C ARG A 461 29.69 9.21 7.44
N LEU A 462 28.56 8.80 8.01
CA LEU A 462 27.26 8.77 7.33
C LEU A 462 26.22 9.49 8.18
N GLY A 463 25.33 10.20 7.52
CA GLY A 463 24.15 10.82 8.12
C GLY A 463 22.88 10.44 7.37
N TYR A 464 21.82 10.11 8.11
CA TYR A 464 20.52 9.82 7.54
C TYR A 464 19.41 10.43 8.39
N ALA A 465 18.27 10.73 7.75
CA ALA A 465 17.07 11.05 8.49
C ALA A 465 15.93 10.12 8.08
N VAL A 466 15.14 9.67 9.05
CA VAL A 466 13.90 8.93 8.82
C VAL A 466 12.75 9.78 9.31
N ASN A 467 11.90 10.21 8.38
CA ASN A 467 10.71 11.00 8.66
C ASN A 467 9.47 10.10 8.54
N LEU A 468 8.63 10.12 9.57
CA LEU A 468 7.37 9.39 9.61
C LEU A 468 6.24 10.40 9.77
N GLN A 469 5.24 10.29 8.93
CA GLN A 469 4.07 11.17 8.98
C GLN A 469 2.81 10.32 8.84
N ALA A 470 1.79 10.64 9.64
CA ALA A 470 0.45 10.11 9.46
C ALA A 470 -0.54 11.26 9.26
N GLY A 471 -1.50 11.09 8.35
CA GLY A 471 -2.61 12.03 8.19
C GLY A 471 -3.38 12.15 9.51
N LEU A 472 -3.68 13.38 9.92
CA LEU A 472 -4.60 13.64 11.03
C LEU A 472 -6.00 13.21 10.55
N GLY A 473 -6.70 12.39 11.34
CA GLY A 473 -8.10 12.12 11.08
C GLY A 473 -8.90 13.41 11.20
N SER A 474 -9.93 13.56 10.37
CA SER A 474 -11.04 14.44 10.75
C SER A 474 -11.44 14.01 12.16
N GLY A 475 -11.13 14.84 13.13
CA GLY A 475 -11.60 14.63 14.50
C GLY A 475 -13.10 14.40 14.43
N ALA A 476 -13.61 13.35 15.03
CA ALA A 476 -14.97 13.33 15.46
C ALA A 476 -15.08 14.52 16.41
N GLU A 477 -15.51 15.68 15.89
CA GLU A 477 -16.08 16.72 16.71
C GLU A 477 -17.27 16.07 17.39
N GLY A 478 -17.21 16.05 18.72
CA GLY A 478 -18.20 15.42 19.56
C GLY A 478 -19.59 16.00 19.31
N VAL A 479 -20.56 15.13 19.29
CA VAL A 479 -21.92 15.37 19.75
C VAL A 479 -22.19 14.35 20.83
#